data_296ca80fe73ee145c14d9026159068b8
#
_entry.id   296ca80fe73ee145c14d9026159068b8
#
_cell.length_a   1.000
_cell.length_b   1.000
_cell.length_c   1.000
_cell.angle_alpha   90.00
_cell.angle_beta   90.00
_cell.angle_gamma   90.00
#
_symmetry.space_group_name_H-M   'P 1'
#
loop_
_entity.id
_entity.type
_entity.pdbx_description
1 polymer ?
#
loop_
_entity_poly.entity_id
_entity_poly.type
_entity_poly.pdbx_seq_one_letter_code
_entity_poly.pdbx_strand_id
1 'polypeptide(L)'
;MSKNYLTVDNTLYHRGVDSILQRCLTHEEAEVVLNDCHIGACGGHLSGISTALKILRVGYFWPSIFKDCVDVVKRCHPCQVFARNMHSKPTPLHPIITASPFTKWGIDFMDCNLDLAGGRHHIIVDVDYFTKWAEAMPTIKSDSETTAQFIFIQIIT
;
A
#
# COMPACT_ATOMS: atom_id res chain seq x y z
N MET A 1 -15.77 -16.81 36.19
CA MET A 1 -16.41 -15.91 35.19
C MET A 1 -15.39 -14.89 34.73
N SER A 2 -15.18 -14.74 33.43
CA SER A 2 -14.24 -13.75 32.90
C SER A 2 -14.80 -12.34 33.15
N LYS A 3 -13.98 -11.42 33.65
CA LYS A 3 -14.39 -10.06 34.03
C LYS A 3 -15.00 -9.23 32.86
N ASN A 4 -14.83 -9.69 31.63
CA ASN A 4 -15.17 -8.91 30.42
C ASN A 4 -16.38 -9.49 29.65
N TYR A 5 -17.06 -10.50 30.16
CA TYR A 5 -18.20 -11.12 29.49
C TYR A 5 -19.41 -11.13 30.43
N LEU A 6 -20.57 -10.87 29.86
CA LEU A 6 -21.86 -10.93 30.56
C LEU A 6 -22.94 -11.51 29.63
N THR A 7 -23.92 -12.18 30.22
CA THR A 7 -25.08 -12.71 29.50
C THR A 7 -26.31 -11.90 29.84
N VAL A 8 -27.00 -11.41 28.81
CA VAL A 8 -28.27 -10.69 28.92
C VAL A 8 -29.25 -11.38 27.98
N ASP A 9 -30.43 -11.75 28.47
CA ASP A 9 -31.49 -12.43 27.70
C ASP A 9 -30.97 -13.58 26.81
N ASN A 10 -30.15 -14.45 27.38
CA ASN A 10 -29.53 -15.60 26.72
C ASN A 10 -28.55 -15.25 25.59
N THR A 11 -28.16 -13.99 25.50
CA THR A 11 -27.16 -13.49 24.52
C THR A 11 -25.88 -13.10 25.24
N LEU A 12 -24.74 -13.56 24.73
CA LEU A 12 -23.42 -13.25 25.29
C LEU A 12 -22.91 -11.91 24.74
N TYR A 13 -22.42 -11.09 25.65
CA TYR A 13 -21.80 -9.80 25.34
C TYR A 13 -20.38 -9.73 25.89
N HIS A 14 -19.51 -9.11 25.13
CA HIS A 14 -18.17 -8.70 25.53
C HIS A 14 -18.19 -7.22 25.92
N ARG A 15 -17.55 -6.86 27.03
CA ARG A 15 -17.38 -5.49 27.45
C ARG A 15 -16.07 -4.95 26.86
N GLY A 16 -16.16 -3.98 25.94
CA GLY A 16 -15.02 -3.27 25.38
C GLY A 16 -14.29 -2.42 26.43
N VAL A 17 -13.12 -1.89 26.04
CA VAL A 17 -12.31 -0.98 26.90
C VAL A 17 -13.06 0.31 27.21
N ASP A 18 -13.90 0.75 26.30
CA ASP A 18 -14.81 1.90 26.40
C ASP A 18 -16.09 1.63 27.20
N SER A 19 -16.17 0.43 27.82
CA SER A 19 -17.36 -0.06 28.56
C SER A 19 -18.60 -0.30 27.70
N ILE A 20 -18.50 -0.21 26.37
CA ILE A 20 -19.59 -0.54 25.45
C ILE A 20 -19.74 -2.09 25.40
N LEU A 21 -20.98 -2.52 25.41
CA LEU A 21 -21.33 -3.94 25.29
C LEU A 21 -21.41 -4.31 23.79
N GLN A 22 -20.62 -5.28 23.41
CA GLN A 22 -20.55 -5.82 22.05
C GLN A 22 -21.13 -7.23 22.04
N ARG A 23 -22.12 -7.48 21.19
CA ARG A 23 -22.72 -8.81 21.05
C ARG A 23 -21.69 -9.79 20.52
N CYS A 24 -21.47 -10.91 21.20
CA CYS A 24 -20.63 -11.97 20.71
C CYS A 24 -21.33 -12.73 19.59
N LEU A 25 -20.61 -12.88 18.46
CA LEU A 25 -21.11 -13.57 17.27
C LEU A 25 -20.60 -15.02 17.21
N THR A 26 -21.39 -15.90 16.59
CA THR A 26 -20.94 -17.21 16.12
C THR A 26 -20.02 -17.02 14.91
N HIS A 27 -19.34 -18.09 14.48
CA HIS A 27 -18.45 -18.04 13.31
C HIS A 27 -19.22 -17.66 12.03
N GLU A 28 -20.38 -18.24 11.81
CA GLU A 28 -21.23 -17.98 10.64
C GLU A 28 -21.74 -16.52 10.62
N GLU A 29 -22.23 -16.03 11.76
CA GLU A 29 -22.65 -14.62 11.88
C GLU A 29 -21.49 -13.65 11.66
N ALA A 30 -20.29 -13.97 12.17
CA ALA A 30 -19.10 -13.17 12.02
C ALA A 30 -18.68 -13.03 10.54
N GLU A 31 -18.76 -14.11 9.75
CA GLU A 31 -18.45 -14.06 8.31
C GLU A 31 -19.41 -13.13 7.55
N VAL A 32 -20.72 -13.19 7.86
CA VAL A 32 -21.72 -12.32 7.24
C VAL A 32 -21.44 -10.87 7.57
N VAL A 33 -21.27 -10.54 8.85
CA VAL A 33 -21.00 -9.16 9.31
C VAL A 33 -19.69 -8.62 8.73
N LEU A 34 -18.65 -9.46 8.64
CA LEU A 34 -17.36 -9.08 8.07
C LEU A 34 -17.49 -8.76 6.58
N ASN A 35 -18.19 -9.59 5.82
CA ASN A 35 -18.44 -9.35 4.40
C ASN A 35 -19.24 -8.05 4.19
N ASP A 36 -20.30 -7.83 4.94
CA ASP A 36 -21.12 -6.62 4.84
C ASP A 36 -20.31 -5.35 5.18
N CYS A 37 -19.45 -5.43 6.19
CA CYS A 37 -18.63 -4.29 6.60
C CYS A 37 -17.43 -4.04 5.68
N HIS A 38 -16.96 -5.04 4.92
CA HIS A 38 -15.83 -4.90 4.02
C HIS A 38 -16.25 -4.64 2.57
N ILE A 39 -17.17 -5.44 2.02
CA ILE A 39 -17.58 -5.44 0.60
C ILE A 39 -18.97 -4.85 0.40
N GLY A 40 -19.90 -5.03 1.39
CA GLY A 40 -21.30 -4.68 1.28
C GLY A 40 -21.59 -3.18 1.18
N ALA A 41 -22.87 -2.81 1.24
CA ALA A 41 -23.34 -1.42 1.09
C ALA A 41 -22.70 -0.42 2.05
N CYS A 42 -22.29 -0.87 3.23
CA CYS A 42 -21.49 -0.11 4.18
C CYS A 42 -19.98 -0.35 4.00
N GLY A 43 -19.56 -1.20 3.06
CA GLY A 43 -18.16 -1.51 2.77
C GLY A 43 -17.47 -0.36 2.06
N GLY A 44 -16.17 -0.31 2.13
CA GLY A 44 -15.35 0.67 1.42
C GLY A 44 -13.96 0.10 1.17
N HIS A 45 -13.86 -1.25 1.18
CA HIS A 45 -12.58 -1.96 1.04
C HIS A 45 -11.50 -1.39 1.97
N LEU A 46 -11.89 -1.07 3.22
CA LEU A 46 -10.99 -0.53 4.24
C LEU A 46 -9.94 -1.57 4.63
N SER A 47 -8.85 -1.10 5.23
CA SER A 47 -7.82 -2.00 5.80
C SER A 47 -8.43 -2.96 6.83
N GLY A 48 -7.78 -4.11 7.05
CA GLY A 48 -8.28 -5.11 8.02
C GLY A 48 -8.49 -4.53 9.42
N ILE A 49 -7.58 -3.68 9.89
CA ILE A 49 -7.70 -3.01 11.19
C ILE A 49 -8.89 -2.04 11.19
N SER A 50 -9.04 -1.23 10.15
CA SER A 50 -10.16 -0.27 10.03
C SER A 50 -11.51 -0.99 9.95
N THR A 51 -11.59 -2.12 9.25
CA THR A 51 -12.78 -2.97 9.18
C THR A 51 -13.12 -3.53 10.55
N ALA A 52 -12.14 -4.08 11.29
CA ALA A 52 -12.35 -4.59 12.65
C ALA A 52 -12.86 -3.51 13.61
N LEU A 53 -12.24 -2.33 13.61
CA LEU A 53 -12.67 -1.19 14.43
C LEU A 53 -14.09 -0.74 14.09
N LYS A 54 -14.47 -0.77 12.81
CA LYS A 54 -15.82 -0.47 12.36
C LYS A 54 -16.83 -1.47 12.92
N ILE A 55 -16.54 -2.76 12.85
CA ILE A 55 -17.40 -3.83 13.39
C ILE A 55 -17.58 -3.68 14.91
N LEU A 56 -16.49 -3.40 15.63
CA LEU A 56 -16.54 -3.15 17.08
C LEU A 56 -17.42 -1.93 17.44
N ARG A 57 -17.37 -0.87 16.63
CA ARG A 57 -18.24 0.34 16.82
C ARG A 57 -19.69 0.06 16.51
N VAL A 58 -19.99 -0.85 15.61
CA VAL A 58 -21.37 -1.30 15.33
C VAL A 58 -21.92 -2.15 16.47
N GLY A 59 -21.06 -2.66 17.38
CA GLY A 59 -21.45 -3.39 18.57
C GLY A 59 -21.34 -4.91 18.44
N TYR A 60 -20.48 -5.41 17.57
CA TYR A 60 -20.22 -6.85 17.42
C TYR A 60 -18.79 -7.21 17.82
N PHE A 61 -18.62 -8.43 18.35
CA PHE A 61 -17.34 -8.94 18.81
C PHE A 61 -17.21 -10.45 18.58
N TRP A 62 -16.01 -10.89 18.25
CA TRP A 62 -15.54 -12.28 18.39
C TRP A 62 -14.01 -12.26 18.60
N PRO A 63 -13.43 -13.31 19.23
CA PRO A 63 -12.03 -13.28 19.68
C PRO A 63 -10.98 -13.08 18.59
N SER A 64 -11.25 -13.57 17.36
CA SER A 64 -10.33 -13.51 16.23
C SER A 64 -10.60 -12.35 15.25
N ILE A 65 -11.47 -11.39 15.62
CA ILE A 65 -11.94 -10.30 14.72
C ILE A 65 -10.83 -9.58 13.95
N PHE A 66 -9.73 -9.21 14.60
CA PHE A 66 -8.63 -8.52 13.93
C PHE A 66 -7.92 -9.39 12.92
N LYS A 67 -7.66 -10.66 13.27
CA LYS A 67 -7.03 -11.64 12.39
C LYS A 67 -7.90 -11.92 11.17
N ASP A 68 -9.17 -12.20 11.38
CA ASP A 68 -10.11 -12.55 10.32
C ASP A 68 -10.31 -11.39 9.35
N CYS A 69 -10.44 -10.16 9.85
CA CYS A 69 -10.52 -8.96 9.01
C CYS A 69 -9.25 -8.77 8.17
N VAL A 70 -8.06 -8.98 8.74
CA VAL A 70 -6.80 -8.89 7.99
C VAL A 70 -6.72 -9.98 6.93
N ASP A 71 -7.13 -11.21 7.24
CA ASP A 71 -7.06 -12.33 6.31
C ASP A 71 -8.06 -12.19 5.16
N VAL A 72 -9.25 -11.61 5.38
CA VAL A 72 -10.20 -11.27 4.31
C VAL A 72 -9.65 -10.20 3.39
N VAL A 73 -9.06 -9.11 3.93
CA VAL A 73 -8.47 -8.05 3.11
C VAL A 73 -7.32 -8.58 2.24
N LYS A 74 -6.48 -9.48 2.75
CA LYS A 74 -5.40 -10.11 1.98
C LYS A 74 -5.91 -10.96 0.80
N ARG A 75 -7.11 -11.50 0.88
CA ARG A 75 -7.73 -12.31 -0.18
C ARG A 75 -8.66 -11.50 -1.08
N CYS A 76 -9.02 -10.29 -0.70
CA CYS A 76 -9.92 -9.44 -1.44
C CYS A 76 -9.25 -8.91 -2.71
N HIS A 77 -9.72 -9.33 -3.89
CA HIS A 77 -9.14 -8.94 -5.18
C HIS A 77 -9.06 -7.41 -5.36
N PRO A 78 -10.14 -6.61 -5.15
CA PRO A 78 -10.04 -5.15 -5.27
C PRO A 78 -9.00 -4.55 -4.32
N CYS A 79 -8.93 -5.03 -3.06
CA CYS A 79 -7.93 -4.55 -2.12
C CYS A 79 -6.49 -4.83 -2.56
N GLN A 80 -6.25 -5.95 -3.24
CA GLN A 80 -4.92 -6.28 -3.75
C GLN A 80 -4.56 -5.43 -4.99
N VAL A 81 -5.49 -5.24 -5.91
CA VAL A 81 -5.27 -4.45 -7.14
C VAL A 81 -5.03 -2.97 -6.83
N PHE A 82 -5.78 -2.40 -5.88
CA PHE A 82 -5.70 -0.98 -5.53
C PHE A 82 -4.83 -0.69 -4.29
N ALA A 83 -4.09 -1.69 -3.79
CA ALA A 83 -3.15 -1.47 -2.67
C ALA A 83 -2.04 -0.50 -3.09
N ARG A 84 -1.85 0.57 -2.29
CA ARG A 84 -0.78 1.56 -2.55
C ARG A 84 0.63 0.98 -2.42
N ASN A 85 0.80 -0.07 -1.63
CA ASN A 85 2.09 -0.72 -1.39
C ASN A 85 2.01 -2.19 -1.78
N MET A 86 2.56 -2.52 -2.92
CA MET A 86 2.77 -3.91 -3.33
C MET A 86 4.00 -4.45 -2.58
N HIS A 87 3.78 -5.24 -1.55
CA HIS A 87 4.85 -5.99 -0.89
C HIS A 87 5.21 -7.22 -1.71
N SER A 88 6.07 -7.04 -2.71
CA SER A 88 6.77 -8.17 -3.32
C SER A 88 7.84 -8.69 -2.35
N LYS A 89 8.07 -10.01 -2.34
CA LYS A 89 9.20 -10.57 -1.60
C LYS A 89 10.49 -9.94 -2.13
N PRO A 90 11.42 -9.50 -1.26
CA PRO A 90 12.70 -8.98 -1.74
C PRO A 90 13.42 -10.07 -2.53
N THR A 91 13.72 -9.77 -3.79
CA THR A 91 14.58 -10.60 -4.63
C THR A 91 16.04 -10.25 -4.38
N PRO A 92 16.96 -11.22 -4.42
CA PRO A 92 18.39 -10.91 -4.31
C PRO A 92 18.80 -9.92 -5.40
N LEU A 93 19.54 -8.88 -5.00
CA LEU A 93 20.10 -7.93 -5.95
C LEU A 93 21.25 -8.61 -6.70
N HIS A 94 21.19 -8.60 -8.03
CA HIS A 94 22.27 -9.06 -8.87
C HIS A 94 23.11 -7.87 -9.30
N PRO A 95 24.46 -7.91 -9.13
CA PRO A 95 25.32 -6.85 -9.62
C PRO A 95 25.26 -6.75 -11.14
N ILE A 96 25.14 -5.55 -11.66
CA ILE A 96 25.27 -5.29 -13.09
C ILE A 96 26.75 -5.10 -13.38
N ILE A 97 27.33 -6.02 -14.13
CA ILE A 97 28.73 -5.96 -14.56
C ILE A 97 28.76 -5.42 -16.00
N THR A 98 29.56 -4.39 -16.23
CA THR A 98 29.83 -3.80 -17.55
C THR A 98 31.29 -3.97 -17.89
N ALA A 99 31.59 -4.26 -19.15
CA ALA A 99 32.95 -4.57 -19.60
C ALA A 99 33.82 -3.34 -19.85
N SER A 100 33.18 -2.19 -20.17
CA SER A 100 33.88 -0.95 -20.52
C SER A 100 33.02 0.29 -20.24
N PRO A 101 33.63 1.49 -20.17
CA PRO A 101 32.91 2.75 -20.05
C PRO A 101 31.90 2.96 -21.20
N PHE A 102 30.80 3.64 -20.89
CA PHE A 102 29.77 4.10 -21.83
C PHE A 102 29.01 3.00 -22.59
N THR A 103 29.13 1.74 -22.17
CA THR A 103 28.41 0.61 -22.81
C THR A 103 27.02 0.37 -22.22
N LYS A 104 26.78 0.82 -21.00
CA LYS A 104 25.50 0.62 -20.33
C LYS A 104 25.18 1.76 -19.38
N TRP A 105 24.04 2.37 -19.60
CA TRP A 105 23.52 3.49 -18.85
C TRP A 105 22.26 3.13 -18.10
N GLY A 106 22.03 3.74 -16.95
CA GLY A 106 20.80 3.65 -16.18
C GLY A 106 20.15 5.01 -16.13
N ILE A 107 18.92 5.10 -16.64
CA ILE A 107 18.14 6.34 -16.69
C ILE A 107 16.99 6.24 -15.69
N ASP A 108 16.75 7.31 -14.94
CA ASP A 108 15.62 7.42 -14.02
C ASP A 108 15.07 8.85 -13.98
N PHE A 109 13.80 8.98 -13.58
CA PHE A 109 13.15 10.25 -13.32
C PHE A 109 12.85 10.39 -11.84
N MET A 110 13.20 11.55 -11.29
CA MET A 110 12.83 11.93 -9.92
C MET A 110 11.80 13.06 -9.97
N ASP A 111 10.74 12.91 -9.19
CA ASP A 111 9.74 13.96 -9.00
C ASP A 111 10.21 14.91 -7.90
N CYS A 112 10.24 16.19 -8.18
CA CYS A 112 10.55 17.23 -7.22
C CYS A 112 9.25 17.84 -6.69
N ASN A 113 9.02 17.74 -5.37
CA ASN A 113 7.84 18.33 -4.71
C ASN A 113 7.95 19.87 -4.54
N LEU A 114 8.98 20.50 -5.09
CA LEU A 114 9.19 21.93 -5.03
C LEU A 114 8.73 22.55 -6.35
N ASP A 115 7.95 23.64 -6.26
CA ASP A 115 7.68 24.52 -7.41
C ASP A 115 8.97 25.18 -7.85
N LEU A 116 9.72 24.50 -8.69
CA LEU A 116 10.94 25.03 -9.27
C LEU A 116 10.60 26.12 -10.28
N ALA A 117 11.40 27.17 -10.31
CA ALA A 117 11.26 28.27 -11.26
C ALA A 117 11.17 27.77 -12.71
N GLY A 118 10.08 28.12 -13.41
CA GLY A 118 9.83 27.74 -14.79
C GLY A 118 9.04 26.43 -14.99
N GLY A 119 8.33 25.94 -13.96
CA GLY A 119 7.40 24.79 -14.08
C GLY A 119 8.09 23.43 -14.29
N ARG A 120 9.36 23.32 -13.92
CA ARG A 120 10.11 22.06 -13.97
C ARG A 120 9.87 21.27 -12.70
N HIS A 121 9.17 20.14 -12.84
CA HIS A 121 8.77 19.26 -11.71
C HIS A 121 9.53 17.95 -11.65
N HIS A 122 10.32 17.63 -12.69
CA HIS A 122 11.07 16.40 -12.79
C HIS A 122 12.55 16.67 -13.01
N ILE A 123 13.38 15.73 -12.57
CA ILE A 123 14.79 15.66 -12.91
C ILE A 123 15.02 14.32 -13.59
N ILE A 124 15.54 14.31 -14.82
CA ILE A 124 16.07 13.12 -15.45
C ILE A 124 17.52 12.98 -15.06
N VAL A 125 17.90 11.77 -14.63
CA VAL A 125 19.27 11.42 -14.25
C VAL A 125 19.71 10.22 -15.06
N ASP A 126 20.93 10.25 -15.52
CA ASP A 126 21.56 9.14 -16.20
C ASP A 126 22.90 8.81 -15.55
N VAL A 127 23.21 7.51 -15.43
CA VAL A 127 24.44 7.04 -14.80
C VAL A 127 25.10 5.95 -15.65
N ASP A 128 26.34 6.17 -16.08
CA ASP A 128 27.16 5.11 -16.68
C ASP A 128 27.51 4.04 -15.63
N TYR A 129 27.14 2.80 -15.88
CA TYR A 129 27.35 1.70 -14.92
C TYR A 129 28.81 1.35 -14.68
N PHE A 130 29.71 1.68 -15.57
CA PHE A 130 31.14 1.40 -15.41
C PHE A 130 31.85 2.48 -14.60
N THR A 131 31.80 3.72 -15.08
CA THR A 131 32.53 4.87 -14.49
C THR A 131 31.84 5.48 -13.29
N LYS A 132 30.51 5.27 -13.16
CA LYS A 132 29.61 5.96 -12.22
C LYS A 132 29.47 7.46 -12.54
N TRP A 133 29.87 7.88 -13.72
CA TRP A 133 29.61 9.21 -14.21
C TRP A 133 28.10 9.45 -14.31
N ALA A 134 27.64 10.59 -13.83
CA ALA A 134 26.21 10.92 -13.82
C ALA A 134 25.97 12.26 -14.49
N GLU A 135 24.96 12.32 -15.36
CA GLU A 135 24.40 13.54 -15.93
C GLU A 135 22.97 13.74 -15.44
N ALA A 136 22.55 15.01 -15.27
CA ALA A 136 21.20 15.30 -14.81
C ALA A 136 20.68 16.60 -15.46
N MET A 137 19.37 16.61 -15.77
CA MET A 137 18.71 17.76 -16.34
C MET A 137 17.32 17.96 -15.76
N PRO A 138 16.94 19.19 -15.35
CA PRO A 138 15.56 19.46 -14.91
C PRO A 138 14.63 19.52 -16.11
N THR A 139 13.46 18.85 -16.01
CA THR A 139 12.48 18.74 -17.09
C THR A 139 11.07 19.12 -16.63
N ILE A 140 10.23 19.51 -17.59
CA ILE A 140 8.81 19.81 -17.36
C ILE A 140 7.98 18.51 -17.44
N LYS A 141 8.40 17.58 -18.30
CA LYS A 141 7.70 16.31 -18.56
C LYS A 141 8.62 15.12 -18.34
N SER A 142 8.04 14.00 -17.95
CA SER A 142 8.70 12.69 -17.84
C SER A 142 8.22 11.77 -18.97
N ASP A 143 8.44 12.15 -20.23
CA ASP A 143 7.99 11.43 -21.40
C ASP A 143 9.16 10.93 -22.28
N SER A 144 8.84 10.09 -23.25
CA SER A 144 9.83 9.49 -24.16
C SER A 144 10.54 10.52 -25.04
N GLU A 145 9.88 11.60 -25.41
CA GLU A 145 10.46 12.66 -26.23
C GLU A 145 11.54 13.42 -25.44
N THR A 146 11.25 13.79 -24.19
CA THR A 146 12.21 14.42 -23.28
C THR A 146 13.41 13.50 -23.03
N THR A 147 13.16 12.20 -22.83
CA THR A 147 14.23 11.21 -22.64
C THR A 147 15.13 11.10 -23.86
N ALA A 148 14.54 11.01 -25.05
CA ALA A 148 15.30 10.92 -26.30
C ALA A 148 16.17 12.17 -26.55
N GLN A 149 15.62 13.35 -26.29
CA GLN A 149 16.35 14.61 -26.39
C GLN A 149 17.50 14.71 -25.39
N PHE A 150 17.27 14.27 -24.15
CA PHE A 150 18.31 14.24 -23.12
C PHE A 150 19.47 13.32 -23.51
N ILE A 151 19.16 12.08 -23.94
CA ILE A 151 20.17 11.10 -24.39
C ILE A 151 21.00 11.69 -25.56
N PHE A 152 20.32 12.29 -26.53
CA PHE A 152 21.01 12.85 -27.69
C PHE A 152 21.96 13.98 -27.29
N ILE A 153 21.55 14.89 -26.42
CA ILE A 153 22.33 16.06 -26.03
C ILE A 153 23.46 15.76 -25.06
N GLN A 154 23.22 14.84 -24.09
CA GLN A 154 24.16 14.64 -22.98
C GLN A 154 25.06 13.42 -23.15
N ILE A 155 24.65 12.44 -23.98
CA ILE A 155 25.38 11.16 -24.07
C ILE A 155 26.00 10.97 -25.47
N ILE A 156 25.30 11.37 -26.53
CA ILE A 156 25.73 11.08 -27.92
C ILE A 156 26.56 12.24 -28.52
N THR A 157 26.31 13.47 -28.16
CA THR A 157 27.07 14.66 -28.65
C THR A 157 28.15 15.07 -27.69
#